data_8310ad7648b69339ee950a42659e1ece
#
_entry.id   8310ad7648b69339ee950a42659e1ece
#
_cell.length_a   1.000
_cell.length_b   1.000
_cell.length_c   1.000
_cell.angle_alpha   90.00
_cell.angle_beta   90.00
_cell.angle_gamma   90.00
#
_symmetry.space_group_name_H-M   'P 1'
#
loop_
_entity.id
_entity.type
_entity.pdbx_description
1 polymer ?
#
loop_
_entity_poly.entity_id
_entity_poly.type
_entity_poly.pdbx_seq_one_letter_code
_entity_poly.pdbx_strand_id
1 'polypeptide(L)'
;MFLNKENISKLIISNKFVKAKELEYAFYTMLKQFDNIIHSKKIRVYKDNGVRDDLSLQLNKTSFLNVEDLHKFLSKEFKATDYCVAISEIEKYSHKISDFFISNIIHEWSKNLGEQLLGFELYSFLGKYKITPFGIHDDKEHTILVHLGPNPMYLYCWESEFYESIAGKESTVLGNFNTDISKPGVSPHKVEPGDFIFIPKGMYHAIERSEFSITLGAIPIPLTARKFSERFIQAKLSEIITNSYNFFNYKPVDQIKSEILNITHIIEDGLKNIDFENEITNEYFRLKSNGFLVNRCLVNQSVLDEIKISDYKNIQLKKELAYLLVFINGIELKIRHSNSIEELFNYLNSNKTITKDIMIKILCKEMSLEAAEKVFTLIKSYT
;
A
#
# COMPACT_ATOMS: atom_id res chain seq x y z
N MET A 1 12.93 0.99 18.68
CA MET A 1 13.03 1.13 17.24
C MET A 1 13.99 2.23 16.83
N PHE A 2 14.52 2.16 15.62
CA PHE A 2 15.65 2.92 15.13
C PHE A 2 15.28 4.26 14.47
N LEU A 3 14.02 4.41 14.03
CA LEU A 3 13.57 5.61 13.33
C LEU A 3 13.17 6.70 14.33
N ASN A 4 13.88 7.82 14.29
CA ASN A 4 13.54 9.03 15.02
C ASN A 4 14.00 10.26 14.22
N LYS A 5 13.73 11.46 14.73
CA LYS A 5 14.05 12.72 14.05
C LYS A 5 15.56 12.93 13.81
N GLU A 6 16.42 12.28 14.59
CA GLU A 6 17.88 12.45 14.50
C GLU A 6 18.51 11.55 13.44
N ASN A 7 17.86 10.43 13.11
CA ASN A 7 18.41 9.42 12.19
C ASN A 7 17.60 9.24 10.89
N ILE A 8 16.53 10.01 10.70
CA ILE A 8 15.70 9.94 9.47
C ILE A 8 16.45 10.34 8.18
N SER A 9 17.59 11.01 8.31
CA SER A 9 18.47 11.37 7.19
C SER A 9 19.60 10.35 6.96
N LYS A 10 19.67 9.26 7.72
CA LYS A 10 20.77 8.30 7.68
C LYS A 10 20.30 6.94 7.18
N LEU A 11 21.14 6.26 6.40
CA LEU A 11 20.97 4.85 6.10
C LEU A 11 20.98 4.04 7.42
N ILE A 12 19.99 3.16 7.58
CA ILE A 12 19.96 2.23 8.71
C ILE A 12 19.81 0.81 8.19
N ILE A 13 20.70 -0.07 8.61
CA ILE A 13 20.60 -1.52 8.40
C ILE A 13 20.65 -2.19 9.77
N SER A 14 19.69 -3.04 10.06
CA SER A 14 19.59 -3.69 11.36
C SER A 14 19.05 -5.11 11.28
N ASN A 15 19.73 -6.03 11.94
CA ASN A 15 19.44 -7.46 11.99
C ASN A 15 18.39 -7.87 13.04
N LYS A 16 17.52 -6.98 13.48
CA LYS A 16 16.64 -7.22 14.64
C LYS A 16 15.23 -7.71 14.34
N PHE A 17 14.85 -7.95 13.07
CA PHE A 17 13.51 -8.45 12.76
C PHE A 17 13.44 -9.98 12.89
N VAL A 18 13.07 -10.44 14.07
CA VAL A 18 12.97 -11.87 14.42
C VAL A 18 11.89 -12.64 13.66
N LYS A 19 10.95 -11.93 12.97
CA LYS A 19 9.77 -12.54 12.34
C LYS A 19 9.87 -12.74 10.82
N ALA A 20 11.07 -12.73 10.25
CA ALA A 20 11.25 -12.88 8.79
C ALA A 20 10.62 -14.17 8.24
N LYS A 21 10.71 -15.31 8.97
CA LYS A 21 10.09 -16.58 8.56
C LYS A 21 8.56 -16.55 8.53
N GLU A 22 7.93 -15.85 9.48
CA GLU A 22 6.48 -15.68 9.52
C GLU A 22 6.00 -14.83 8.32
N LEU A 23 6.75 -13.77 8.00
CA LEU A 23 6.50 -12.94 6.82
C LEU A 23 6.74 -13.69 5.51
N GLU A 24 7.79 -14.47 5.44
CA GLU A 24 8.07 -15.34 4.29
C GLU A 24 6.87 -16.27 4.03
N TYR A 25 6.39 -16.96 5.06
CA TYR A 25 5.20 -17.81 4.95
C TYR A 25 3.95 -17.01 4.54
N ALA A 26 3.75 -15.80 5.10
CA ALA A 26 2.64 -14.94 4.75
C ALA A 26 2.72 -14.47 3.28
N PHE A 27 3.92 -14.20 2.79
CA PHE A 27 4.18 -13.85 1.41
C PHE A 27 3.84 -15.00 0.46
N TYR A 28 4.24 -16.25 0.76
CA TYR A 28 3.85 -17.41 -0.06
C TYR A 28 2.36 -17.67 -0.04
N THR A 29 1.72 -17.48 1.12
CA THR A 29 0.26 -17.60 1.19
C THR A 29 -0.43 -16.55 0.33
N MET A 30 0.12 -15.35 0.27
CA MET A 30 -0.33 -14.28 -0.62
C MET A 30 -0.15 -14.67 -2.10
N LEU A 31 0.97 -15.26 -2.47
CA LEU A 31 1.23 -15.67 -3.85
C LEU A 31 0.23 -16.71 -4.38
N LYS A 32 -0.42 -17.50 -3.50
CA LYS A 32 -1.51 -18.40 -3.89
C LYS A 32 -2.76 -17.67 -4.38
N GLN A 33 -2.83 -16.36 -4.18
CA GLN A 33 -3.91 -15.49 -4.65
C GLN A 33 -3.50 -14.67 -5.87
N PHE A 34 -2.49 -15.11 -6.61
CA PHE A 34 -1.94 -14.38 -7.75
C PHE A 34 -2.97 -14.02 -8.81
N ASP A 35 -3.99 -14.85 -9.05
CA ASP A 35 -5.06 -14.55 -10.01
C ASP A 35 -5.70 -13.18 -9.70
N ASN A 36 -5.94 -12.88 -8.42
CA ASN A 36 -6.50 -11.60 -7.99
C ASN A 36 -5.50 -10.44 -8.16
N ILE A 37 -4.20 -10.70 -7.96
CA ILE A 37 -3.14 -9.68 -8.05
C ILE A 37 -2.91 -9.27 -9.51
N ILE A 38 -2.96 -10.21 -10.43
CA ILE A 38 -2.64 -9.99 -11.84
C ILE A 38 -3.72 -9.21 -12.56
N HIS A 39 -4.98 -9.45 -12.26
CA HIS A 39 -6.07 -8.65 -12.79
C HIS A 39 -5.97 -7.17 -12.36
N SER A 40 -5.23 -6.87 -11.29
CA SER A 40 -5.01 -5.50 -10.80
C SER A 40 -3.94 -4.70 -11.56
N LYS A 41 -3.22 -5.29 -12.52
CA LYS A 41 -2.07 -4.67 -13.23
C LYS A 41 -0.96 -4.14 -12.30
N LYS A 42 -0.82 -4.72 -11.11
CA LYS A 42 0.14 -4.27 -10.08
C LYS A 42 1.41 -5.13 -10.04
N ILE A 43 1.56 -6.06 -10.98
CA ILE A 43 2.76 -6.84 -11.19
C ILE A 43 3.50 -6.28 -12.39
N ARG A 44 4.79 -6.02 -12.20
CA ARG A 44 5.69 -5.63 -13.26
C ARG A 44 6.89 -6.58 -13.30
N VAL A 45 7.19 -7.07 -14.47
CA VAL A 45 8.33 -7.98 -14.71
C VAL A 45 9.42 -7.22 -15.46
N TYR A 46 10.64 -7.34 -14.96
CA TYR A 46 11.85 -6.86 -15.61
C TYR A 46 12.72 -8.07 -15.98
N LYS A 47 13.19 -8.11 -17.20
CA LYS A 47 14.07 -9.16 -17.73
C LYS A 47 15.15 -8.50 -18.56
N ASP A 48 16.42 -8.82 -18.28
CA ASP A 48 17.57 -8.31 -19.04
C ASP A 48 17.50 -6.77 -19.20
N ASN A 49 17.20 -6.06 -18.09
CA ASN A 49 17.01 -4.60 -17.97
C ASN A 49 15.84 -4.00 -18.77
N GLY A 50 14.95 -4.83 -19.32
CA GLY A 50 13.74 -4.41 -20.03
C GLY A 50 12.44 -4.72 -19.28
N VAL A 51 11.42 -3.84 -19.42
CA VAL A 51 10.08 -4.12 -18.89
C VAL A 51 9.39 -5.17 -19.77
N ARG A 52 8.87 -6.23 -19.14
CA ARG A 52 8.24 -7.37 -19.81
C ARG A 52 6.91 -7.72 -19.13
N ASP A 53 5.97 -6.78 -19.18
CA ASP A 53 4.65 -6.96 -18.57
C ASP A 53 3.85 -8.13 -19.19
N ASP A 54 4.20 -8.55 -20.42
CA ASP A 54 3.67 -9.78 -21.06
C ASP A 54 4.00 -11.06 -20.26
N LEU A 55 5.13 -11.08 -19.55
CA LEU A 55 5.52 -12.21 -18.71
C LEU A 55 4.74 -12.28 -17.39
N SER A 56 4.14 -11.17 -16.95
CA SER A 56 3.29 -11.16 -15.75
C SER A 56 2.10 -12.13 -15.89
N LEU A 57 1.57 -12.30 -17.11
CA LEU A 57 0.49 -13.23 -17.40
C LEU A 57 0.90 -14.71 -17.27
N GLN A 58 2.20 -15.03 -17.38
CA GLN A 58 2.70 -16.40 -17.21
C GLN A 58 2.73 -16.83 -15.75
N LEU A 59 2.86 -15.87 -14.83
CA LEU A 59 2.81 -16.12 -13.39
C LEU A 59 1.46 -16.65 -12.93
N ASN A 60 0.38 -16.38 -13.68
CA ASN A 60 -1.00 -16.79 -13.38
C ASN A 60 -1.26 -18.28 -13.39
N LYS A 61 -0.43 -19.05 -14.06
CA LYS A 61 -0.74 -20.44 -14.40
C LYS A 61 -0.19 -21.45 -13.41
N THR A 62 0.48 -20.98 -12.34
CA THR A 62 1.26 -21.89 -11.49
C THR A 62 1.00 -21.61 -10.01
N SER A 63 0.64 -22.64 -9.25
CA SER A 63 0.63 -22.58 -7.80
C SER A 63 2.02 -22.86 -7.26
N PHE A 64 2.55 -21.96 -6.43
CA PHE A 64 3.85 -22.14 -5.79
C PHE A 64 3.64 -22.64 -4.36
N LEU A 65 4.37 -23.68 -3.99
CA LEU A 65 4.33 -24.25 -2.65
C LEU A 65 5.37 -23.62 -1.72
N ASN A 66 6.51 -23.22 -2.28
CA ASN A 66 7.65 -22.63 -1.57
C ASN A 66 8.50 -21.74 -2.50
N VAL A 67 9.57 -21.15 -1.93
CA VAL A 67 10.51 -20.26 -2.65
C VAL A 67 11.19 -20.93 -3.82
N GLU A 68 11.65 -22.16 -3.60
CA GLU A 68 12.41 -22.87 -4.61
C GLU A 68 11.57 -23.15 -5.86
N ASP A 69 10.30 -23.47 -5.66
CA ASP A 69 9.35 -23.69 -6.77
C ASP A 69 9.14 -22.39 -7.56
N LEU A 70 8.96 -21.27 -6.85
CA LEU A 70 8.84 -19.95 -7.48
C LEU A 70 10.13 -19.61 -8.25
N HIS A 71 11.29 -19.75 -7.63
CA HIS A 71 12.57 -19.47 -8.28
C HIS A 71 12.82 -20.36 -9.50
N LYS A 72 12.57 -21.67 -9.39
CA LYS A 72 12.68 -22.61 -10.51
C LYS A 72 11.76 -22.23 -11.66
N PHE A 73 10.51 -21.88 -11.34
CA PHE A 73 9.54 -21.43 -12.33
C PHE A 73 10.03 -20.16 -13.04
N LEU A 74 10.40 -19.12 -12.31
CA LEU A 74 10.85 -17.85 -12.89
C LEU A 74 12.11 -18.05 -13.75
N SER A 75 13.08 -18.81 -13.30
CA SER A 75 14.30 -19.09 -14.04
C SER A 75 14.04 -19.88 -15.34
N LYS A 76 13.11 -20.84 -15.32
CA LYS A 76 12.73 -21.64 -16.47
C LYS A 76 11.91 -20.85 -17.48
N GLU A 77 10.86 -20.18 -17.03
CA GLU A 77 9.92 -19.47 -17.90
C GLU A 77 10.54 -18.21 -18.50
N PHE A 78 11.29 -17.48 -17.70
CA PHE A 78 11.90 -16.24 -18.16
C PHE A 78 13.17 -16.50 -19.01
N LYS A 79 13.78 -17.70 -18.91
CA LYS A 79 15.01 -18.05 -19.64
C LYS A 79 16.05 -16.93 -19.57
N ALA A 80 16.18 -16.32 -18.39
CA ALA A 80 17.01 -15.16 -18.16
C ALA A 80 18.00 -15.42 -17.03
N THR A 81 19.18 -14.83 -17.13
CA THR A 81 20.13 -14.78 -16.04
C THR A 81 19.71 -13.73 -15.01
N ASP A 82 19.17 -12.60 -15.48
CA ASP A 82 18.75 -11.46 -14.68
C ASP A 82 17.25 -11.18 -14.87
N TYR A 83 16.52 -11.20 -13.76
CA TYR A 83 15.09 -10.88 -13.74
C TYR A 83 14.68 -10.31 -12.38
N CYS A 84 13.67 -9.45 -12.40
CA CYS A 84 13.02 -8.90 -11.22
C CYS A 84 11.51 -8.87 -11.42
N VAL A 85 10.77 -9.23 -10.39
CA VAL A 85 9.31 -9.06 -10.33
C VAL A 85 9.02 -8.06 -9.22
N ALA A 86 8.34 -6.98 -9.56
CA ALA A 86 7.82 -6.00 -8.62
C ALA A 86 6.32 -6.20 -8.46
N ILE A 87 5.85 -6.23 -7.22
CA ILE A 87 4.42 -6.35 -6.89
C ILE A 87 4.06 -5.18 -5.98
N SER A 88 3.20 -4.29 -6.43
CA SER A 88 2.68 -3.17 -5.66
C SER A 88 1.38 -3.54 -4.94
N GLU A 89 1.05 -2.77 -3.89
CA GLU A 89 -0.21 -2.89 -3.14
C GLU A 89 -0.41 -4.27 -2.48
N ILE A 90 0.68 -4.89 -2.01
CA ILE A 90 0.63 -6.23 -1.40
C ILE A 90 -0.23 -6.31 -0.14
N GLU A 91 -0.50 -5.18 0.51
CA GLU A 91 -1.42 -5.08 1.64
C GLU A 91 -2.86 -5.52 1.30
N LYS A 92 -3.25 -5.45 0.02
CA LYS A 92 -4.56 -5.92 -0.45
C LYS A 92 -4.75 -7.43 -0.32
N TYR A 93 -3.66 -8.18 -0.29
CA TYR A 93 -3.69 -9.64 -0.47
C TYR A 93 -3.23 -10.44 0.75
N SER A 94 -2.82 -9.76 1.85
CA SER A 94 -2.41 -10.44 3.06
C SER A 94 -2.60 -9.60 4.33
N HIS A 95 -3.52 -10.02 5.18
CA HIS A 95 -3.69 -9.43 6.52
C HIS A 95 -2.41 -9.57 7.36
N LYS A 96 -1.72 -10.71 7.29
CA LYS A 96 -0.49 -10.95 8.06
C LYS A 96 0.63 -10.00 7.69
N ILE A 97 0.80 -9.71 6.39
CA ILE A 97 1.78 -8.72 5.92
C ILE A 97 1.35 -7.33 6.39
N SER A 98 0.10 -6.95 6.21
CA SER A 98 -0.45 -5.67 6.66
C SER A 98 -0.24 -5.47 8.17
N ASP A 99 -0.65 -6.42 8.99
CA ASP A 99 -0.53 -6.35 10.45
C ASP A 99 0.92 -6.27 10.91
N PHE A 100 1.83 -6.99 10.23
CA PHE A 100 3.25 -6.87 10.53
C PHE A 100 3.77 -5.44 10.28
N PHE A 101 3.49 -4.86 9.11
CA PHE A 101 3.94 -3.51 8.80
C PHE A 101 3.30 -2.47 9.72
N ILE A 102 2.00 -2.60 10.01
CA ILE A 102 1.30 -1.71 10.94
C ILE A 102 1.94 -1.75 12.33
N SER A 103 2.12 -2.95 12.89
CA SER A 103 2.58 -3.11 14.26
C SER A 103 4.06 -2.78 14.48
N ASN A 104 4.92 -3.12 13.52
CA ASN A 104 6.36 -3.02 13.71
C ASN A 104 6.99 -1.78 13.06
N ILE A 105 6.31 -1.17 12.07
CA ILE A 105 6.88 -0.10 11.28
C ILE A 105 6.02 1.16 11.36
N ILE A 106 4.75 1.09 10.94
CA ILE A 106 3.88 2.26 10.80
C ILE A 106 3.54 2.84 12.18
N HIS A 107 3.24 2.00 13.15
CA HIS A 107 2.99 2.44 14.53
C HIS A 107 4.19 3.17 15.14
N GLU A 108 5.39 2.62 14.97
CA GLU A 108 6.61 3.24 15.45
C GLU A 108 6.98 4.51 14.68
N TRP A 109 6.72 4.53 13.37
CA TRP A 109 6.82 5.74 12.56
C TRP A 109 5.92 6.84 13.12
N SER A 110 4.63 6.53 13.28
CA SER A 110 3.64 7.48 13.78
C SER A 110 4.00 8.04 15.16
N LYS A 111 4.52 7.19 16.05
CA LYS A 111 4.96 7.58 17.38
C LYS A 111 6.15 8.53 17.37
N ASN A 112 7.13 8.30 16.51
CA ASN A 112 8.42 9.00 16.56
C ASN A 112 8.53 10.16 15.56
N LEU A 113 7.84 10.08 14.42
CA LEU A 113 7.93 11.01 13.29
C LEU A 113 6.61 11.70 12.96
N GLY A 114 5.50 11.22 13.51
CA GLY A 114 4.17 11.71 13.24
C GLY A 114 3.38 10.86 12.25
N GLU A 115 2.07 11.03 12.24
CA GLU A 115 1.16 10.29 11.37
C GLU A 115 1.26 10.76 9.91
N GLN A 116 1.15 9.83 8.96
CA GLN A 116 1.23 10.11 7.52
C GLN A 116 -0.18 10.36 6.95
N LEU A 117 -0.47 11.60 6.58
CA LEU A 117 -1.80 12.00 6.06
C LEU A 117 -2.18 11.32 4.74
N LEU A 118 -1.23 10.84 3.96
CA LEU A 118 -1.49 10.09 2.73
C LEU A 118 -1.24 8.59 2.89
N GLY A 119 -0.81 8.15 4.08
CA GLY A 119 -0.63 6.75 4.44
C GLY A 119 0.63 6.11 3.89
N PHE A 120 0.64 4.78 3.90
CA PHE A 120 1.72 3.93 3.43
C PHE A 120 1.22 2.97 2.35
N GLU A 121 2.03 2.74 1.33
CA GLU A 121 1.83 1.69 0.34
C GLU A 121 2.87 0.59 0.57
N LEU A 122 2.43 -0.68 0.47
CA LEU A 122 3.34 -1.83 0.58
C LEU A 122 3.62 -2.42 -0.79
N TYR A 123 4.84 -2.92 -0.96
CA TYR A 123 5.28 -3.56 -2.20
C TYR A 123 6.27 -4.68 -1.93
N SER A 124 6.57 -5.47 -2.95
CA SER A 124 7.65 -6.44 -2.88
C SER A 124 8.49 -6.44 -4.16
N PHE A 125 9.76 -6.76 -3.99
CA PHE A 125 10.68 -7.11 -5.07
C PHE A 125 11.20 -8.52 -4.86
N LEU A 126 11.18 -9.31 -5.92
CA LEU A 126 11.77 -10.65 -5.92
C LEU A 126 12.52 -10.88 -7.22
N GLY A 127 13.63 -11.61 -7.15
CA GLY A 127 14.40 -11.90 -8.33
C GLY A 127 15.88 -12.16 -8.08
N LYS A 128 16.60 -12.27 -9.19
CA LYS A 128 18.04 -12.39 -9.29
C LYS A 128 18.54 -11.42 -10.35
N TYR A 129 19.49 -10.56 -10.01
CA TYR A 129 20.01 -9.54 -10.91
C TYR A 129 21.32 -8.95 -10.38
N LYS A 130 22.22 -8.53 -11.30
CA LYS A 130 23.48 -7.88 -10.95
C LYS A 130 23.28 -6.48 -10.40
N ILE A 131 22.24 -5.80 -10.87
CA ILE A 131 21.83 -4.49 -10.38
C ILE A 131 20.32 -4.35 -10.54
N THR A 132 19.69 -3.64 -9.62
CA THR A 132 18.25 -3.35 -9.72
C THR A 132 17.90 -2.81 -11.12
N PRO A 133 16.79 -3.24 -11.72
CA PRO A 133 16.38 -2.78 -13.06
C PRO A 133 16.24 -1.26 -13.19
N PHE A 134 16.14 -0.55 -12.07
CA PHE A 134 16.10 0.92 -12.03
C PHE A 134 17.48 1.56 -12.07
N GLY A 135 18.58 0.78 -12.04
CA GLY A 135 19.93 1.28 -11.96
C GLY A 135 20.22 1.97 -10.63
N ILE A 136 21.16 2.92 -10.64
CA ILE A 136 21.42 3.80 -9.50
C ILE A 136 20.43 4.96 -9.57
N HIS A 137 19.63 5.12 -8.52
CA HIS A 137 18.56 6.13 -8.45
C HIS A 137 18.38 6.66 -7.05
N ASP A 138 17.71 7.80 -6.92
CA ASP A 138 17.21 8.36 -5.68
C ASP A 138 15.68 8.26 -5.64
N ASP A 139 15.12 7.91 -4.50
CA ASP A 139 13.69 7.98 -4.28
C ASP A 139 13.28 9.34 -3.73
N LYS A 140 12.10 9.82 -4.11
CA LYS A 140 11.52 11.06 -3.58
C LYS A 140 10.86 10.84 -2.21
N GLU A 141 10.68 9.60 -1.84
CA GLU A 141 10.14 9.10 -0.59
C GLU A 141 11.22 8.38 0.22
N HIS A 142 10.99 8.21 1.51
CA HIS A 142 11.77 7.26 2.30
C HIS A 142 11.41 5.84 1.90
N THR A 143 12.39 4.96 1.84
CA THR A 143 12.19 3.56 1.49
C THR A 143 12.48 2.67 2.69
N ILE A 144 11.51 1.87 3.07
CA ILE A 144 11.62 0.92 4.17
C ILE A 144 11.56 -0.49 3.59
N LEU A 145 12.57 -1.33 3.89
CA LEU A 145 12.63 -2.68 3.37
C LEU A 145 12.82 -3.70 4.51
N VAL A 146 12.22 -4.88 4.33
CA VAL A 146 12.48 -6.08 5.12
C VAL A 146 12.95 -7.16 4.18
N HIS A 147 14.17 -7.62 4.34
CA HIS A 147 14.76 -8.66 3.50
C HIS A 147 14.33 -10.04 3.97
N LEU A 148 13.55 -10.77 3.18
CA LEU A 148 13.09 -12.11 3.55
C LEU A 148 14.11 -13.21 3.22
N GLY A 149 15.00 -12.96 2.27
CA GLY A 149 15.92 -13.97 1.76
C GLY A 149 15.35 -14.77 0.58
N PRO A 150 15.77 -16.03 0.37
CA PRO A 150 16.65 -16.84 1.21
C PRO A 150 18.14 -16.47 1.17
N ASN A 151 18.59 -15.80 0.11
CA ASN A 151 20.00 -15.45 -0.08
C ASN A 151 20.25 -13.99 0.31
N PRO A 152 21.47 -13.61 0.70
CA PRO A 152 21.82 -12.22 0.96
C PRO A 152 21.71 -11.36 -0.30
N MET A 153 21.56 -10.06 -0.09
CA MET A 153 21.68 -9.06 -1.14
C MET A 153 22.72 -8.01 -0.75
N TYR A 154 23.16 -7.21 -1.73
CA TYR A 154 24.10 -6.14 -1.50
C TYR A 154 23.45 -4.79 -1.84
N LEU A 155 23.52 -3.86 -0.89
CA LEU A 155 22.99 -2.50 -1.03
C LEU A 155 24.15 -1.53 -1.18
N TYR A 156 24.14 -0.77 -2.24
CA TYR A 156 25.06 0.34 -2.51
C TYR A 156 24.31 1.65 -2.26
N CYS A 157 24.91 2.55 -1.48
CA CYS A 157 24.30 3.86 -1.17
C CYS A 157 25.32 4.98 -1.31
N TRP A 158 24.86 6.11 -1.81
CA TRP A 158 25.66 7.33 -1.99
C TRP A 158 24.90 8.53 -1.44
N GLU A 159 25.59 9.37 -0.69
CA GLU A 159 25.09 10.70 -0.37
C GLU A 159 24.85 11.49 -1.66
N SER A 160 23.76 12.23 -1.75
CA SER A 160 23.33 12.89 -3.00
C SER A 160 24.39 13.84 -3.57
N GLU A 161 24.96 14.72 -2.73
CA GLU A 161 25.99 15.67 -3.16
C GLU A 161 27.25 14.97 -3.69
N PHE A 162 27.65 13.89 -3.03
CA PHE A 162 28.81 13.10 -3.45
C PHE A 162 28.54 12.40 -4.79
N TYR A 163 27.37 11.73 -4.94
CA TYR A 163 27.05 11.05 -6.19
C TYR A 163 26.94 12.03 -7.36
N GLU A 164 26.21 13.13 -7.17
CA GLU A 164 26.03 14.16 -8.19
C GLU A 164 27.35 14.83 -8.60
N SER A 165 28.32 14.92 -7.69
CA SER A 165 29.68 15.45 -8.02
C SER A 165 30.48 14.54 -8.97
N ILE A 166 30.21 13.23 -8.94
CA ILE A 166 30.89 12.21 -9.74
C ILE A 166 30.16 11.93 -11.05
N ALA A 167 28.86 11.78 -10.98
CA ALA A 167 28.01 11.29 -12.06
C ALA A 167 27.25 12.40 -12.79
N GLY A 168 27.23 13.62 -12.23
CA GLY A 168 26.30 14.65 -12.61
C GLY A 168 24.92 14.40 -12.03
N LYS A 169 24.04 15.40 -12.13
CA LYS A 169 22.64 15.26 -11.70
C LYS A 169 21.90 14.42 -12.72
N GLU A 170 21.87 13.13 -12.48
CA GLU A 170 21.09 12.22 -13.32
C GLU A 170 19.62 12.33 -12.96
N SER A 171 18.79 12.57 -13.98
CA SER A 171 17.36 12.48 -13.84
C SER A 171 16.98 10.99 -13.79
N THR A 172 16.26 10.57 -12.76
CA THR A 172 15.58 9.25 -12.67
C THR A 172 14.42 9.12 -13.65
N VAL A 173 14.42 9.91 -14.73
CA VAL A 173 13.41 9.81 -15.78
C VAL A 173 13.59 8.48 -16.51
N LEU A 174 12.53 7.71 -16.53
CA LEU A 174 12.38 6.42 -17.21
C LEU A 174 13.26 6.26 -18.46
N GLY A 175 14.25 5.37 -18.38
CA GLY A 175 14.96 4.87 -19.54
C GLY A 175 16.48 5.02 -19.59
N ASN A 176 17.09 5.86 -18.74
CA ASN A 176 18.55 6.04 -18.71
C ASN A 176 19.10 5.84 -17.30
N PHE A 177 19.00 4.62 -16.79
CA PHE A 177 19.54 4.30 -15.48
C PHE A 177 21.05 4.00 -15.58
N ASN A 178 21.84 4.65 -14.73
CA ASN A 178 23.24 4.33 -14.60
C ASN A 178 23.39 2.99 -13.86
N THR A 179 23.97 2.00 -14.52
CA THR A 179 24.21 0.67 -13.97
C THR A 179 25.65 0.43 -13.52
N ASP A 180 26.51 1.45 -13.60
CA ASP A 180 27.88 1.35 -13.15
C ASP A 180 27.99 1.52 -11.64
N ILE A 181 28.04 0.40 -10.92
CA ILE A 181 28.25 0.36 -9.47
C ILE A 181 29.72 0.33 -9.06
N SER A 182 30.64 0.28 -10.02
CA SER A 182 32.08 0.30 -9.75
C SER A 182 32.64 1.68 -9.42
N LYS A 183 31.77 2.70 -9.40
CA LYS A 183 32.19 4.07 -9.11
C LYS A 183 32.83 4.17 -7.72
N PRO A 184 33.91 4.97 -7.60
CA PRO A 184 34.70 5.04 -6.37
C PRO A 184 33.89 5.56 -5.16
N GLY A 185 34.30 5.14 -3.99
CA GLY A 185 33.78 5.66 -2.71
C GLY A 185 32.65 4.86 -2.10
N VAL A 186 32.23 3.73 -2.69
CA VAL A 186 31.15 2.91 -2.14
C VAL A 186 31.60 1.49 -1.91
N SER A 187 31.46 1.05 -0.67
CA SER A 187 31.52 -0.36 -0.31
C SER A 187 30.09 -0.88 -0.16
N PRO A 188 29.77 -2.06 -0.73
CA PRO A 188 28.44 -2.64 -0.57
C PRO A 188 28.16 -3.02 0.89
N HIS A 189 26.96 -2.69 1.34
CA HIS A 189 26.43 -3.22 2.57
C HIS A 189 25.82 -4.60 2.31
N LYS A 190 26.36 -5.64 2.93
CA LYS A 190 25.75 -6.97 2.89
C LYS A 190 24.51 -6.97 3.75
N VAL A 191 23.39 -7.37 3.18
CA VAL A 191 22.06 -7.46 3.83
C VAL A 191 21.67 -8.93 3.91
N GLU A 192 21.49 -9.40 5.12
CA GLU A 192 21.15 -10.81 5.40
C GLU A 192 19.63 -11.00 5.49
N PRO A 193 19.12 -12.23 5.29
CA PRO A 193 17.72 -12.54 5.55
C PRO A 193 17.30 -12.18 6.97
N GLY A 194 16.23 -11.42 7.10
CA GLY A 194 15.72 -10.89 8.37
C GLY A 194 16.14 -9.43 8.64
N ASP A 195 17.02 -8.87 7.84
CA ASP A 195 17.43 -7.49 8.04
C ASP A 195 16.33 -6.49 7.66
N PHE A 196 16.28 -5.44 8.46
CA PHE A 196 15.52 -4.23 8.19
C PHE A 196 16.45 -3.17 7.59
N ILE A 197 15.95 -2.45 6.59
CA ILE A 197 16.68 -1.41 5.90
C ILE A 197 15.80 -0.17 5.84
N PHE A 198 16.38 0.99 6.17
CA PHE A 198 15.78 2.28 5.93
C PHE A 198 16.72 3.11 5.04
N ILE A 199 16.22 3.51 3.88
CA ILE A 199 16.92 4.38 2.93
C ILE A 199 16.25 5.74 2.98
N PRO A 200 16.96 6.81 3.37
CA PRO A 200 16.42 8.16 3.35
C PRO A 200 16.04 8.62 1.94
N LYS A 201 14.97 9.40 1.84
CA LYS A 201 14.63 10.07 0.57
C LYS A 201 15.82 10.87 0.04
N GLY A 202 16.02 10.82 -1.27
CA GLY A 202 17.08 11.54 -1.96
C GLY A 202 18.45 10.86 -1.88
N MET A 203 18.62 9.79 -1.12
CA MET A 203 19.86 9.01 -1.11
C MET A 203 19.92 8.12 -2.35
N TYR A 204 20.95 8.30 -3.17
CA TYR A 204 21.17 7.42 -4.31
C TYR A 204 21.49 6.01 -3.85
N HIS A 205 20.86 5.03 -4.49
CA HIS A 205 21.09 3.65 -4.12
C HIS A 205 20.91 2.69 -5.31
N ALA A 206 21.47 1.49 -5.14
CA ALA A 206 21.28 0.35 -6.03
C ALA A 206 21.35 -0.94 -5.22
N ILE A 207 20.61 -1.95 -5.65
CA ILE A 207 20.58 -3.27 -5.01
C ILE A 207 21.08 -4.30 -6.02
N GLU A 208 21.98 -5.17 -5.54
CA GLU A 208 22.46 -6.36 -6.25
C GLU A 208 21.92 -7.62 -5.57
N ARG A 209 21.47 -8.57 -6.37
CA ARG A 209 21.01 -9.90 -5.94
C ARG A 209 21.65 -10.96 -6.83
N SER A 210 22.84 -11.38 -6.47
CA SER A 210 23.58 -12.41 -7.21
C SER A 210 22.84 -13.76 -7.22
N GLU A 211 22.04 -14.01 -6.18
CA GLU A 211 21.16 -15.15 -6.04
C GLU A 211 19.72 -14.69 -5.78
N PHE A 212 18.76 -15.59 -6.06
CA PHE A 212 17.34 -15.26 -5.87
C PHE A 212 17.04 -14.86 -4.42
N SER A 213 16.36 -13.72 -4.26
CA SER A 213 15.88 -13.28 -2.97
C SER A 213 14.62 -12.41 -3.06
N ILE A 214 13.96 -12.22 -1.93
CA ILE A 214 12.69 -11.51 -1.77
C ILE A 214 12.86 -10.40 -0.74
N THR A 215 12.29 -9.24 -1.04
CA THR A 215 12.21 -8.10 -0.13
C THR A 215 10.79 -7.56 -0.11
N LEU A 216 10.26 -7.29 1.07
CA LEU A 216 9.03 -6.51 1.24
C LEU A 216 9.38 -5.07 1.57
N GLY A 217 8.61 -4.13 1.07
CA GLY A 217 8.84 -2.72 1.29
C GLY A 217 7.59 -1.96 1.70
N ALA A 218 7.81 -0.81 2.35
CA ALA A 218 6.80 0.18 2.66
C ALA A 218 7.31 1.58 2.27
N ILE A 219 6.45 2.34 1.65
CA ILE A 219 6.71 3.74 1.28
C ILE A 219 5.73 4.63 2.03
N PRO A 220 6.18 5.54 2.90
CA PRO A 220 5.34 6.63 3.40
C PRO A 220 5.06 7.60 2.24
N ILE A 221 3.80 7.78 1.88
CA ILE A 221 3.45 8.66 0.76
C ILE A 221 3.64 10.12 1.19
N PRO A 222 4.51 10.89 0.52
CA PRO A 222 4.80 12.25 0.93
C PRO A 222 3.61 13.18 0.65
N LEU A 223 3.34 14.08 1.57
CA LEU A 223 2.36 15.15 1.38
C LEU A 223 2.95 16.23 0.47
N THR A 224 2.77 16.08 -0.83
CA THR A 224 3.09 17.08 -1.85
C THR A 224 1.82 17.66 -2.43
N ALA A 225 1.89 18.89 -2.99
CA ALA A 225 0.75 19.51 -3.67
C ALA A 225 0.17 18.61 -4.79
N ARG A 226 1.05 17.90 -5.52
CA ARG A 226 0.65 16.94 -6.56
C ARG A 226 -0.14 15.77 -5.96
N LYS A 227 0.41 15.10 -4.92
CA LYS A 227 -0.23 13.94 -4.29
C LYS A 227 -1.55 14.33 -3.60
N PHE A 228 -1.57 15.51 -2.98
CA PHE A 228 -2.81 16.08 -2.44
C PHE A 228 -3.85 16.29 -3.53
N SER A 229 -3.46 16.92 -4.64
CA SER A 229 -4.35 17.12 -5.79
C SER A 229 -4.88 15.80 -6.36
N GLU A 230 -3.99 14.81 -6.58
CA GLU A 230 -4.39 13.48 -7.07
C GLU A 230 -5.38 12.81 -6.11
N ARG A 231 -5.17 12.90 -4.80
CA ARG A 231 -6.00 12.22 -3.80
C ARG A 231 -7.37 12.87 -3.58
N PHE A 232 -7.39 14.19 -3.44
CA PHE A 232 -8.59 14.91 -3.02
C PHE A 232 -9.30 15.63 -4.18
N ILE A 233 -8.57 16.31 -5.05
CA ILE A 233 -9.16 17.13 -6.10
C ILE A 233 -9.58 16.26 -7.29
N GLN A 234 -8.69 15.44 -7.81
CA GLN A 234 -9.00 14.62 -8.99
C GLN A 234 -10.09 13.57 -8.70
N ALA A 235 -10.07 12.97 -7.52
CA ALA A 235 -11.11 12.02 -7.11
C ALA A 235 -12.49 12.69 -7.10
N LYS A 236 -12.58 13.90 -6.51
CA LYS A 236 -13.84 14.67 -6.48
C LYS A 236 -14.27 15.20 -7.83
N LEU A 237 -13.35 15.66 -8.65
CA LEU A 237 -13.66 16.04 -10.04
C LEU A 237 -14.21 14.85 -10.83
N SER A 238 -13.62 13.68 -10.69
CA SER A 238 -14.13 12.47 -11.35
C SER A 238 -15.53 12.11 -10.87
N GLU A 239 -15.81 12.22 -9.56
CA GLU A 239 -17.14 12.00 -8.99
C GLU A 239 -18.18 13.00 -9.54
N ILE A 240 -17.87 14.29 -9.52
CA ILE A 240 -18.74 15.37 -10.05
C ILE A 240 -19.06 15.13 -11.51
N ILE A 241 -18.05 14.85 -12.33
CA ILE A 241 -18.20 14.64 -13.77
C ILE A 241 -18.98 13.36 -14.06
N THR A 242 -18.67 12.25 -13.40
CA THR A 242 -19.33 10.95 -13.62
C THR A 242 -20.82 11.01 -13.26
N ASN A 243 -21.17 11.69 -12.18
CA ASN A 243 -22.55 11.83 -11.75
C ASN A 243 -23.38 12.81 -12.61
N SER A 244 -22.72 13.72 -13.33
CA SER A 244 -23.38 14.81 -14.02
C SER A 244 -23.39 14.66 -15.55
N TYR A 245 -22.56 13.76 -16.12
CA TYR A 245 -22.33 13.76 -17.57
C TYR A 245 -22.11 12.36 -18.17
N ASN A 246 -22.74 12.13 -19.33
CA ASN A 246 -22.58 10.89 -20.09
C ASN A 246 -21.75 11.17 -21.37
N PHE A 247 -20.45 10.85 -21.34
CA PHE A 247 -19.45 11.21 -22.34
C PHE A 247 -19.49 10.37 -23.65
N PHE A 248 -20.46 9.49 -23.86
CA PHE A 248 -20.39 8.47 -24.91
C PHE A 248 -21.00 8.88 -26.27
N ASN A 249 -21.29 10.15 -26.51
CA ASN A 249 -21.83 10.58 -27.79
C ASN A 249 -20.82 11.37 -28.62
N TYR A 250 -20.48 10.86 -29.82
CA TYR A 250 -19.75 11.63 -30.81
C TYR A 250 -20.62 12.82 -31.25
N LYS A 251 -20.11 14.04 -31.10
CA LYS A 251 -20.81 15.28 -31.42
C LYS A 251 -20.01 16.09 -32.42
N PRO A 252 -20.72 16.89 -33.29
CA PRO A 252 -20.06 17.85 -34.16
C PRO A 252 -19.21 18.88 -33.39
N VAL A 253 -18.16 19.38 -34.04
CA VAL A 253 -17.17 20.29 -33.41
C VAL A 253 -17.81 21.53 -32.79
N ASP A 254 -18.86 22.07 -33.40
CA ASP A 254 -19.58 23.25 -32.93
C ASP A 254 -20.30 23.02 -31.60
N GLN A 255 -20.70 21.77 -31.33
CA GLN A 255 -21.33 21.38 -30.07
C GLN A 255 -20.33 21.13 -28.98
N ILE A 256 -19.06 20.83 -29.31
CA ILE A 256 -17.99 20.58 -28.35
C ILE A 256 -17.72 21.82 -27.48
N LYS A 257 -17.78 23.04 -28.09
CA LYS A 257 -17.57 24.29 -27.34
C LYS A 257 -18.61 24.51 -26.25
N SER A 258 -19.89 24.28 -26.58
CA SER A 258 -20.97 24.41 -25.59
C SER A 258 -20.89 23.36 -24.49
N GLU A 259 -20.42 22.18 -24.82
CA GLU A 259 -20.19 21.12 -23.83
C GLU A 259 -19.01 21.42 -22.91
N ILE A 260 -17.89 21.92 -23.44
CA ILE A 260 -16.75 22.34 -22.60
C ILE A 260 -17.20 23.40 -21.60
N LEU A 261 -17.99 24.39 -22.04
CA LEU A 261 -18.56 25.42 -21.14
C LEU A 261 -19.44 24.78 -20.05
N ASN A 262 -20.33 23.86 -20.43
CA ASN A 262 -21.19 23.16 -19.47
C ASN A 262 -20.37 22.34 -18.46
N ILE A 263 -19.35 21.60 -18.91
CA ILE A 263 -18.46 20.83 -18.06
C ILE A 263 -17.72 21.79 -17.12
N THR A 264 -17.24 22.93 -17.62
CA THR A 264 -16.57 23.94 -16.80
C THR A 264 -17.48 24.45 -15.68
N HIS A 265 -18.74 24.81 -15.99
CA HIS A 265 -19.69 25.24 -14.98
C HIS A 265 -20.02 24.14 -13.96
N ILE A 266 -20.21 22.91 -14.40
CA ILE A 266 -20.44 21.76 -13.50
C ILE A 266 -19.26 21.58 -12.55
N ILE A 267 -18.02 21.68 -13.05
CA ILE A 267 -16.80 21.58 -12.24
C ILE A 267 -16.72 22.74 -11.26
N GLU A 268 -16.92 23.99 -11.73
CA GLU A 268 -16.87 25.17 -10.87
C GLU A 268 -17.90 25.12 -9.74
N ASP A 269 -19.14 24.76 -10.04
CA ASP A 269 -20.20 24.67 -9.05
C ASP A 269 -20.00 23.45 -8.12
N GLY A 270 -19.53 22.34 -8.65
CA GLY A 270 -19.17 21.18 -7.85
C GLY A 270 -18.07 21.49 -6.85
N LEU A 271 -16.99 22.15 -7.30
CA LEU A 271 -15.86 22.51 -6.42
C LEU A 271 -16.24 23.52 -5.32
N LYS A 272 -17.14 24.48 -5.60
CA LYS A 272 -17.63 25.44 -4.60
C LYS A 272 -18.38 24.77 -3.45
N ASN A 273 -18.98 23.60 -3.70
CA ASN A 273 -19.79 22.88 -2.73
C ASN A 273 -19.02 21.80 -1.98
N ILE A 274 -17.71 21.62 -2.27
CA ILE A 274 -16.87 20.64 -1.53
C ILE A 274 -16.43 21.26 -0.21
N ASP A 275 -16.80 20.62 0.87
CA ASP A 275 -16.20 20.86 2.19
C ASP A 275 -14.88 20.07 2.27
N PHE A 276 -13.78 20.68 1.81
CA PHE A 276 -12.46 20.05 1.80
C PHE A 276 -11.97 19.68 3.21
N GLU A 277 -12.30 20.44 4.23
CA GLU A 277 -11.92 20.14 5.62
C GLU A 277 -12.58 18.83 6.07
N ASN A 278 -13.86 18.68 5.77
CA ASN A 278 -14.61 17.47 6.05
C ASN A 278 -14.07 16.26 5.28
N GLU A 279 -13.77 16.43 3.99
CA GLU A 279 -13.22 15.36 3.14
C GLU A 279 -11.83 14.90 3.61
N ILE A 280 -10.95 15.85 3.97
CA ILE A 280 -9.62 15.53 4.52
C ILE A 280 -9.77 14.80 5.86
N THR A 281 -10.68 15.22 6.71
CA THR A 281 -10.96 14.59 8.01
C THR A 281 -11.48 13.15 7.80
N ASN A 282 -12.39 12.94 6.86
CA ASN A 282 -12.93 11.62 6.55
C ASN A 282 -11.83 10.70 6.01
N GLU A 283 -10.97 11.19 5.11
CA GLU A 283 -9.86 10.41 4.59
C GLU A 283 -8.83 10.06 5.68
N TYR A 284 -8.54 11.00 6.58
CA TYR A 284 -7.69 10.72 7.74
C TYR A 284 -8.29 9.60 8.62
N PHE A 285 -9.59 9.63 8.90
CA PHE A 285 -10.24 8.57 9.66
C PHE A 285 -10.26 7.25 8.91
N ARG A 286 -10.42 7.27 7.59
CA ARG A 286 -10.32 6.07 6.73
C ARG A 286 -8.95 5.44 6.84
N LEU A 287 -7.88 6.23 6.66
CA LEU A 287 -6.49 5.76 6.81
C LEU A 287 -6.21 5.24 8.21
N LYS A 288 -6.61 5.99 9.24
CA LYS A 288 -6.40 5.61 10.64
C LYS A 288 -7.09 4.31 10.99
N SER A 289 -8.31 4.09 10.50
CA SER A 289 -9.05 2.84 10.68
C SER A 289 -8.41 1.64 9.97
N ASN A 290 -7.57 1.88 8.98
CA ASN A 290 -6.80 0.86 8.25
C ASN A 290 -5.32 0.78 8.70
N GLY A 291 -4.97 1.35 9.86
CA GLY A 291 -3.59 1.36 10.35
C GLY A 291 -2.64 2.18 9.47
N PHE A 292 -3.16 3.23 8.83
CA PHE A 292 -2.46 4.09 7.86
C PHE A 292 -1.99 3.39 6.57
N LEU A 293 -2.49 2.20 6.25
CA LEU A 293 -2.32 1.63 4.91
C LEU A 293 -3.32 2.24 3.94
N VAL A 294 -2.83 2.61 2.74
CA VAL A 294 -3.65 3.23 1.68
C VAL A 294 -4.74 2.29 1.21
N ASN A 295 -4.39 1.03 1.01
CA ASN A 295 -5.30 0.03 0.50
C ASN A 295 -5.74 -0.92 1.62
N ARG A 296 -7.03 -1.26 1.63
CA ARG A 296 -7.54 -2.30 2.52
C ARG A 296 -7.17 -3.68 2.01
N CYS A 297 -7.08 -4.64 2.92
CA CYS A 297 -7.00 -6.05 2.54
C CYS A 297 -8.34 -6.52 1.95
N LEU A 298 -8.27 -7.22 0.82
CA LEU A 298 -9.44 -7.74 0.10
C LEU A 298 -9.72 -9.21 0.42
N VAL A 299 -8.85 -9.84 1.20
CA VAL A 299 -8.97 -11.24 1.61
C VAL A 299 -9.92 -11.34 2.78
N ASN A 300 -11.02 -12.04 2.60
CA ASN A 300 -11.98 -12.28 3.69
C ASN A 300 -11.38 -13.22 4.74
N GLN A 301 -11.43 -12.78 6.00
CA GLN A 301 -11.08 -13.60 7.17
C GLN A 301 -12.30 -14.28 7.81
N SER A 302 -13.40 -14.51 7.05
CA SER A 302 -14.67 -14.92 7.59
C SER A 302 -14.59 -16.22 8.40
N VAL A 303 -14.58 -16.09 9.72
CA VAL A 303 -15.09 -17.12 10.63
C VAL A 303 -16.61 -17.00 10.65
N LEU A 304 -17.34 -18.10 10.50
CA LEU A 304 -18.81 -18.13 10.62
C LEU A 304 -19.19 -17.51 11.99
N ASP A 305 -20.10 -16.54 11.99
CA ASP A 305 -20.69 -15.95 13.20
C ASP A 305 -19.79 -15.08 14.09
N GLU A 306 -18.64 -14.61 13.57
CA GLU A 306 -17.74 -13.72 14.30
C GLU A 306 -17.28 -12.57 13.40
N ILE A 307 -17.13 -11.37 14.00
CA ILE A 307 -16.46 -10.22 13.41
C ILE A 307 -15.16 -10.00 14.18
N LYS A 308 -14.04 -9.91 13.46
CA LYS A 308 -12.72 -9.64 14.03
C LYS A 308 -12.08 -8.47 13.31
N ILE A 309 -11.56 -7.50 14.08
CA ILE A 309 -10.68 -6.45 13.57
C ILE A 309 -9.26 -6.70 14.08
N SER A 310 -8.26 -6.28 13.29
CA SER A 310 -6.86 -6.40 13.70
C SER A 310 -6.60 -5.65 15.01
N ASP A 311 -5.76 -6.21 15.88
CA ASP A 311 -5.36 -5.59 17.16
C ASP A 311 -4.70 -4.22 16.95
N TYR A 312 -4.16 -3.98 15.77
CA TYR A 312 -3.43 -2.76 15.40
C TYR A 312 -4.31 -1.72 14.67
N LYS A 313 -5.59 -2.02 14.43
CA LYS A 313 -6.54 -1.13 13.77
C LYS A 313 -7.61 -0.68 14.77
N ASN A 314 -8.14 0.52 14.57
CA ASN A 314 -9.21 1.05 15.40
C ASN A 314 -10.30 1.64 14.53
N ILE A 315 -11.55 1.29 14.85
CA ILE A 315 -12.71 1.91 14.22
C ILE A 315 -12.74 3.39 14.63
N GLN A 316 -12.90 4.28 13.67
CA GLN A 316 -13.10 5.70 13.91
C GLN A 316 -14.58 6.04 13.77
N LEU A 317 -15.09 6.90 14.63
CA LEU A 317 -16.49 7.31 14.65
C LEU A 317 -16.59 8.83 14.52
N LYS A 318 -17.49 9.30 13.66
CA LYS A 318 -17.80 10.72 13.50
C LYS A 318 -19.31 10.92 13.47
N LYS A 319 -19.83 11.77 14.37
CA LYS A 319 -21.26 12.05 14.45
C LYS A 319 -21.63 13.16 13.44
N GLU A 320 -22.68 12.92 12.67
CA GLU A 320 -23.26 13.87 11.71
C GLU A 320 -24.77 13.87 11.88
N LEU A 321 -25.33 14.92 12.49
CA LEU A 321 -26.78 15.08 12.69
C LEU A 321 -27.49 13.76 13.05
N ALA A 322 -28.18 13.13 12.09
CA ALA A 322 -28.94 11.90 12.25
C ALA A 322 -28.13 10.62 11.97
N TYR A 323 -26.85 10.74 11.60
CA TYR A 323 -26.01 9.62 11.17
C TYR A 323 -24.72 9.54 11.98
N LEU A 324 -24.20 8.34 12.03
CA LEU A 324 -22.84 8.03 12.47
C LEU A 324 -22.04 7.58 11.26
N LEU A 325 -20.96 8.29 10.95
CA LEU A 325 -19.95 7.80 10.01
C LEU A 325 -19.03 6.87 10.77
N VAL A 326 -18.91 5.66 10.27
CA VAL A 326 -18.08 4.59 10.85
C VAL A 326 -16.98 4.24 9.87
N PHE A 327 -15.74 4.45 10.27
CA PHE A 327 -14.58 4.09 9.46
C PHE A 327 -13.98 2.81 10.01
N ILE A 328 -14.00 1.75 9.22
CA ILE A 328 -13.50 0.41 9.58
C ILE A 328 -12.71 -0.20 8.42
N ASN A 329 -11.48 -0.64 8.69
CA ASN A 329 -10.59 -1.22 7.67
C ASN A 329 -10.47 -0.39 6.38
N GLY A 330 -10.44 0.93 6.50
CA GLY A 330 -10.32 1.85 5.36
C GLY A 330 -11.62 2.11 4.61
N ILE A 331 -12.77 1.68 5.12
CA ILE A 331 -14.10 1.91 4.54
C ILE A 331 -14.88 2.88 5.41
N GLU A 332 -15.66 3.72 4.76
CA GLU A 332 -16.65 4.58 5.39
C GLU A 332 -18.03 3.97 5.24
N LEU A 333 -18.73 3.82 6.36
CA LEU A 333 -20.12 3.40 6.44
C LEU A 333 -20.94 4.54 7.06
N LYS A 334 -22.05 4.92 6.40
CA LYS A 334 -23.00 5.88 6.92
C LYS A 334 -24.18 5.12 7.51
N ILE A 335 -24.31 5.13 8.83
CA ILE A 335 -25.33 4.39 9.57
C ILE A 335 -26.20 5.38 10.34
N ARG A 336 -27.51 5.17 10.40
CA ARG A 336 -28.36 5.98 11.24
C ARG A 336 -27.89 5.91 12.70
N HIS A 337 -27.68 7.03 13.33
CA HIS A 337 -27.17 7.09 14.69
C HIS A 337 -28.16 6.47 15.69
N SER A 338 -27.66 5.62 16.57
CA SER A 338 -28.34 5.14 17.77
C SER A 338 -27.29 4.82 18.84
N ASN A 339 -27.69 4.80 20.11
CA ASN A 339 -26.76 4.50 21.20
C ASN A 339 -26.25 3.04 21.11
N SER A 340 -27.09 2.12 20.68
CA SER A 340 -26.70 0.71 20.50
C SER A 340 -25.66 0.51 19.39
N ILE A 341 -25.70 1.29 18.31
CA ILE A 341 -24.68 1.30 17.26
C ILE A 341 -23.36 1.84 17.80
N GLU A 342 -23.39 2.92 18.55
CA GLU A 342 -22.18 3.49 19.16
C GLU A 342 -21.57 2.53 20.20
N GLU A 343 -22.40 1.92 21.04
CA GLU A 343 -21.97 0.89 21.99
C GLU A 343 -21.30 -0.30 21.31
N LEU A 344 -21.86 -0.76 20.18
CA LEU A 344 -21.30 -1.85 19.38
C LEU A 344 -19.87 -1.55 18.92
N PHE A 345 -19.65 -0.37 18.31
CA PHE A 345 -18.33 -0.04 17.77
C PHE A 345 -17.30 0.25 18.88
N ASN A 346 -17.72 0.81 20.01
CA ASN A 346 -16.89 0.94 21.19
C ASN A 346 -16.50 -0.43 21.77
N TYR A 347 -17.45 -1.37 21.81
CA TYR A 347 -17.17 -2.75 22.20
C TYR A 347 -16.14 -3.42 21.27
N LEU A 348 -16.31 -3.29 19.95
CA LEU A 348 -15.36 -3.82 18.97
C LEU A 348 -13.96 -3.19 19.09
N ASN A 349 -13.87 -1.88 19.34
CA ASN A 349 -12.59 -1.24 19.57
C ASN A 349 -11.86 -1.77 20.80
N SER A 350 -12.60 -2.07 21.86
CA SER A 350 -12.05 -2.56 23.12
C SER A 350 -11.66 -4.05 23.07
N ASN A 351 -12.50 -4.87 22.44
CA ASN A 351 -12.37 -6.32 22.48
C ASN A 351 -11.81 -6.94 21.19
N LYS A 352 -11.74 -6.14 20.11
CA LYS A 352 -11.27 -6.55 18.77
C LYS A 352 -12.06 -7.66 18.09
N THR A 353 -12.95 -8.33 18.81
CA THR A 353 -13.74 -9.47 18.36
C THR A 353 -15.14 -9.40 18.94
N ILE A 354 -16.15 -9.78 18.16
CA ILE A 354 -17.52 -9.89 18.61
C ILE A 354 -18.22 -11.05 17.90
N THR A 355 -18.93 -11.89 18.68
CA THR A 355 -19.81 -12.93 18.12
C THR A 355 -21.14 -12.33 17.67
N LYS A 356 -21.83 -13.01 16.72
CA LYS A 356 -23.16 -12.62 16.23
C LYS A 356 -24.14 -12.42 17.39
N ASP A 357 -24.16 -13.32 18.36
CA ASP A 357 -25.09 -13.28 19.49
C ASP A 357 -24.89 -12.05 20.38
N ILE A 358 -23.64 -11.73 20.71
CA ILE A 358 -23.30 -10.53 21.50
C ILE A 358 -23.71 -9.27 20.74
N MET A 359 -23.38 -9.20 19.46
CA MET A 359 -23.74 -8.07 18.62
C MET A 359 -25.25 -7.87 18.51
N ILE A 360 -26.00 -8.92 18.26
CA ILE A 360 -27.48 -8.88 18.21
C ILE A 360 -28.03 -8.40 19.55
N LYS A 361 -27.52 -8.93 20.68
CA LYS A 361 -27.93 -8.50 22.01
C LYS A 361 -27.72 -7.00 22.26
N ILE A 362 -26.60 -6.43 21.77
CA ILE A 362 -26.34 -4.99 21.86
C ILE A 362 -27.34 -4.21 21.00
N LEU A 363 -27.49 -4.61 19.73
CA LEU A 363 -28.28 -3.87 18.75
C LEU A 363 -29.79 -3.95 19.04
N CYS A 364 -30.31 -5.10 19.51
CA CYS A 364 -31.73 -5.29 19.82
C CYS A 364 -32.22 -4.49 21.03
N LYS A 365 -31.34 -3.69 21.68
CA LYS A 365 -31.77 -2.67 22.65
C LYS A 365 -32.63 -1.56 22.01
N GLU A 366 -32.38 -1.26 20.71
CA GLU A 366 -33.00 -0.12 20.02
C GLU A 366 -33.49 -0.45 18.59
N MET A 367 -33.29 -1.68 18.10
CA MET A 367 -33.73 -2.08 16.76
C MET A 367 -34.30 -3.50 16.73
N SER A 368 -35.03 -3.84 15.65
CA SER A 368 -35.54 -5.18 15.45
C SER A 368 -34.42 -6.19 15.17
N LEU A 369 -34.69 -7.48 15.42
CA LEU A 369 -33.75 -8.56 15.12
C LEU A 369 -33.34 -8.57 13.66
N GLU A 370 -34.27 -8.37 12.73
CA GLU A 370 -33.99 -8.32 11.29
C GLU A 370 -33.01 -7.18 10.94
N ALA A 371 -33.22 -6.00 11.54
CA ALA A 371 -32.30 -4.87 11.34
C ALA A 371 -30.90 -5.15 11.92
N ALA A 372 -30.84 -5.77 13.11
CA ALA A 372 -29.56 -6.14 13.73
C ALA A 372 -28.78 -7.18 12.91
N GLU A 373 -29.45 -8.15 12.30
CA GLU A 373 -28.84 -9.14 11.42
C GLU A 373 -28.30 -8.51 10.10
N LYS A 374 -29.02 -7.52 9.54
CA LYS A 374 -28.55 -6.76 8.39
C LYS A 374 -27.27 -5.97 8.72
N VAL A 375 -27.23 -5.34 9.90
CA VAL A 375 -26.04 -4.63 10.38
C VAL A 375 -24.86 -5.59 10.58
N PHE A 376 -25.11 -6.78 11.16
CA PHE A 376 -24.07 -7.81 11.31
C PHE A 376 -23.49 -8.21 9.95
N THR A 377 -24.35 -8.54 8.99
CA THR A 377 -23.95 -8.96 7.64
C THR A 377 -23.16 -7.86 6.94
N LEU A 378 -23.61 -6.61 7.06
CA LEU A 378 -22.93 -5.45 6.48
C LEU A 378 -21.51 -5.28 7.06
N ILE A 379 -21.35 -5.24 8.38
CA ILE A 379 -20.06 -5.05 9.02
C ILE A 379 -19.12 -6.21 8.69
N LYS A 380 -19.64 -7.45 8.76
CA LYS A 380 -18.89 -8.66 8.43
C LYS A 380 -18.33 -8.65 7.01
N SER A 381 -19.02 -8.05 6.05
CA SER A 381 -18.53 -7.95 4.68
C SER A 381 -17.29 -7.03 4.51
N TYR A 382 -16.96 -6.27 5.55
CA TYR A 382 -15.84 -5.31 5.56
C TYR A 382 -14.75 -5.65 6.59
N THR A 383 -14.89 -6.73 7.32
CA THR A 383 -13.91 -7.22 8.29
C THR A 383 -13.27 -8.54 7.85
#